data_7a3dd4932a8c47518e01b568a1941019
#
_entry.id   7a3dd4932a8c47518e01b568a1941019
#
_cell.length_a   1.000
_cell.length_b   1.000
_cell.length_c   1.000
_cell.angle_alpha   90.00
_cell.angle_beta   90.00
_cell.angle_gamma   90.00
#
_symmetry.space_group_name_H-M   'P 1'
#
loop_
_entity.id
_entity.type
_entity.pdbx_description
1 polymer ?
#
loop_
_entity_poly.entity_id
_entity_poly.type
_entity_poly.pdbx_seq_one_letter_code
_entity_poly.pdbx_strand_id
1 'polypeptide(L)'
;MVHYKTDSDIQIIKESAQVLGKAHAEVAKAIKPGVKTKKLDSIAEEFIRDHNGVPSFLNYNGSFPASLCISVNDVVVHGFPGEYELKEKDIVSIDCGVLYKGFHSDSAYTYPLEGVSEEVLKLLDRTYESLYLGIAQAKVGNRIGDIGFAVQSFVEQFGYGVVRELVGHGVGKDLHEDPEVPNYGKRGKGPKIMPGMVFAIEPMINMGTKKVVQEKDGWTIRTNDRKPSAHFEHMVAIYKDRTEILTTHEYIEESYSFKWRNRNR
;
A
#
# COMPACT_ATOMS: atom_id res chain seq x y z
N MET A 1 15.42 15.73 0.71
CA MET A 1 15.93 15.91 2.12
C MET A 1 14.88 15.33 3.07
N VAL A 2 15.29 14.55 4.06
CA VAL A 2 14.34 13.97 5.04
C VAL A 2 13.72 15.06 5.91
N HIS A 3 12.40 15.08 5.97
CA HIS A 3 11.62 15.99 6.82
C HIS A 3 11.22 15.28 8.11
N TYR A 4 11.74 15.76 9.25
CA TYR A 4 11.40 15.22 10.56
C TYR A 4 10.12 15.88 11.08
N LYS A 5 9.14 15.07 11.45
CA LYS A 5 7.84 15.48 11.96
C LYS A 5 7.90 15.66 13.47
N THR A 6 7.24 16.69 13.97
CA THR A 6 6.98 16.87 15.40
C THR A 6 5.87 15.92 15.86
N ASP A 7 5.70 15.73 17.16
CA ASP A 7 4.59 14.92 17.71
C ASP A 7 3.22 15.48 17.30
N SER A 8 3.10 16.82 17.17
CA SER A 8 1.88 17.47 16.68
C SER A 8 1.62 17.20 15.20
N ASP A 9 2.65 17.15 14.35
CA ASP A 9 2.51 16.78 12.95
C ASP A 9 2.06 15.33 12.82
N ILE A 10 2.70 14.42 13.60
CA ILE A 10 2.32 12.99 13.61
C ILE A 10 0.87 12.82 14.06
N GLN A 11 0.40 13.60 15.02
CA GLN A 11 -0.99 13.53 15.44
C GLN A 11 -1.96 13.92 14.31
N ILE A 12 -1.64 14.94 13.50
CA ILE A 12 -2.47 15.32 12.33
C ILE A 12 -2.42 14.18 11.27
N ILE A 13 -1.24 13.60 11.04
CA ILE A 13 -1.10 12.46 10.11
C ILE A 13 -1.96 11.27 10.58
N LYS A 14 -2.05 11.01 11.89
CA LYS A 14 -2.95 9.98 12.45
C LYS A 14 -4.42 10.31 12.18
N GLU A 15 -4.83 11.56 12.30
CA GLU A 15 -6.20 11.97 11.94
C GLU A 15 -6.48 11.74 10.46
N SER A 16 -5.53 12.07 9.58
CA SER A 16 -5.61 11.75 8.15
C SER A 16 -5.74 10.25 7.91
N ALA A 17 -4.91 9.44 8.57
CA ALA A 17 -4.93 7.98 8.48
C ALA A 17 -6.24 7.35 8.98
N GLN A 18 -6.94 7.98 9.93
CA GLN A 18 -8.28 7.55 10.36
C GLN A 18 -9.34 7.77 9.28
N VAL A 19 -9.29 8.90 8.57
CA VAL A 19 -10.18 9.14 7.41
C VAL A 19 -9.88 8.12 6.33
N LEU A 20 -8.61 7.91 6.03
CA LEU A 20 -8.13 6.93 5.05
C LEU A 20 -8.62 5.52 5.34
N GLY A 21 -8.41 5.01 6.56
CA GLY A 21 -8.82 3.66 6.93
C GLY A 21 -10.33 3.45 6.82
N LYS A 22 -11.14 4.47 7.16
CA LYS A 22 -12.59 4.42 7.00
C LYS A 22 -13.01 4.50 5.53
N ALA A 23 -12.31 5.29 4.69
CA ALA A 23 -12.54 5.31 3.24
C ALA A 23 -12.30 3.91 2.62
N HIS A 24 -11.20 3.26 2.99
CA HIS A 24 -10.95 1.87 2.62
C HIS A 24 -12.06 0.92 3.07
N ALA A 25 -12.62 1.10 4.26
CA ALA A 25 -13.72 0.28 4.75
C ALA A 25 -15.00 0.43 3.90
N GLU A 26 -15.35 1.65 3.49
CA GLU A 26 -16.49 1.89 2.60
C GLU A 26 -16.28 1.24 1.24
N VAL A 27 -15.08 1.35 0.68
CA VAL A 27 -14.72 0.65 -0.55
C VAL A 27 -14.81 -0.85 -0.38
N ALA A 28 -14.29 -1.41 0.73
CA ALA A 28 -14.31 -2.84 1.03
C ALA A 28 -15.73 -3.43 1.06
N LYS A 29 -16.72 -2.71 1.57
CA LYS A 29 -18.14 -3.12 1.56
C LYS A 29 -18.70 -3.30 0.14
N ALA A 30 -18.16 -2.55 -0.83
CA ALA A 30 -18.63 -2.56 -2.21
C ALA A 30 -17.91 -3.59 -3.10
N ILE A 31 -16.77 -4.15 -2.65
CA ILE A 31 -15.97 -5.09 -3.46
C ILE A 31 -16.69 -6.43 -3.55
N LYS A 32 -17.14 -6.77 -4.77
CA LYS A 32 -17.76 -8.04 -5.14
C LYS A 32 -17.72 -8.21 -6.66
N PRO A 33 -17.90 -9.45 -7.20
CA PRO A 33 -18.06 -9.64 -8.64
C PRO A 33 -19.17 -8.77 -9.23
N GLY A 34 -18.93 -8.22 -10.43
CA GLY A 34 -19.85 -7.34 -11.16
C GLY A 34 -19.73 -5.85 -10.82
N VAL A 35 -18.95 -5.48 -9.82
CA VAL A 35 -18.73 -4.04 -9.52
C VAL A 35 -17.69 -3.48 -10.47
N LYS A 36 -17.98 -2.32 -11.07
CA LYS A 36 -17.02 -1.57 -11.88
C LYS A 36 -16.01 -0.85 -10.99
N THR A 37 -14.73 -0.90 -11.37
CA THR A 37 -13.65 -0.28 -10.57
C THR A 37 -13.86 1.23 -10.40
N LYS A 38 -14.42 1.94 -11.39
CA LYS A 38 -14.81 3.35 -11.25
C LYS A 38 -15.82 3.64 -10.13
N LYS A 39 -16.70 2.66 -9.80
CA LYS A 39 -17.64 2.84 -8.68
C LYS A 39 -16.92 2.85 -7.34
N LEU A 40 -15.86 2.03 -7.21
CA LEU A 40 -15.04 2.00 -6.00
C LEU A 40 -14.31 3.33 -5.79
N ASP A 41 -13.81 3.92 -6.87
CA ASP A 41 -13.17 5.23 -6.87
C ASP A 41 -14.13 6.33 -6.40
N SER A 42 -15.34 6.36 -6.97
CA SER A 42 -16.37 7.33 -6.58
C SER A 42 -16.76 7.21 -5.09
N ILE A 43 -16.82 6.00 -4.55
CA ILE A 43 -17.13 5.78 -3.12
C ILE A 43 -16.02 6.37 -2.24
N ALA A 44 -14.76 6.14 -2.58
CA ALA A 44 -13.64 6.67 -1.83
C ALA A 44 -13.60 8.20 -1.90
N GLU A 45 -13.74 8.78 -3.10
CA GLU A 45 -13.73 10.24 -3.28
C GLU A 45 -14.84 10.92 -2.50
N GLU A 46 -16.08 10.44 -2.61
CA GLU A 46 -17.24 10.97 -1.86
C GLU A 46 -16.96 10.92 -0.36
N PHE A 47 -16.56 9.76 0.17
CA PHE A 47 -16.27 9.60 1.59
C PHE A 47 -15.17 10.53 2.09
N ILE A 48 -14.03 10.63 1.36
CA ILE A 48 -12.90 11.48 1.75
C ILE A 48 -13.34 12.94 1.82
N ARG A 49 -14.09 13.42 0.81
CA ARG A 49 -14.57 14.81 0.75
C ARG A 49 -15.58 15.12 1.85
N ASP A 50 -16.50 14.22 2.15
CA ASP A 50 -17.49 14.34 3.22
C ASP A 50 -16.84 14.42 4.61
N HIS A 51 -15.59 13.92 4.73
CA HIS A 51 -14.79 13.99 5.96
C HIS A 51 -13.72 15.07 5.93
N ASN A 52 -13.90 16.11 5.09
CA ASN A 52 -12.99 17.26 4.96
C ASN A 52 -11.56 16.89 4.51
N GLY A 53 -11.39 15.74 3.89
CA GLY A 53 -10.16 15.33 3.24
C GLY A 53 -10.13 15.69 1.76
N VAL A 54 -8.96 15.57 1.15
CA VAL A 54 -8.77 15.66 -0.30
C VAL A 54 -8.07 14.37 -0.74
N PRO A 55 -8.57 13.68 -1.81
CA PRO A 55 -7.85 12.53 -2.35
C PRO A 55 -6.45 12.92 -2.81
N SER A 56 -5.42 12.25 -2.28
CA SER A 56 -4.03 12.62 -2.55
C SER A 56 -3.58 12.34 -3.97
N PHE A 57 -4.18 11.34 -4.62
CA PHE A 57 -3.77 10.90 -5.95
C PHE A 57 -4.44 11.69 -7.08
N LEU A 58 -5.65 12.21 -6.85
CA LEU A 58 -6.39 12.94 -7.89
C LEU A 58 -5.58 14.16 -8.36
N ASN A 59 -5.26 14.19 -9.65
CA ASN A 59 -4.38 15.16 -10.30
C ASN A 59 -2.92 15.14 -9.79
N TYR A 60 -2.48 14.06 -9.17
CA TYR A 60 -1.08 13.92 -8.77
C TYR A 60 -0.16 14.10 -10.00
N ASN A 61 0.90 14.87 -9.84
CA ASN A 61 1.78 15.32 -10.94
C ASN A 61 1.03 15.91 -12.16
N GLY A 62 -0.18 16.47 -11.94
CA GLY A 62 -1.00 17.11 -12.95
C GLY A 62 -1.67 16.16 -13.95
N SER A 63 -1.62 14.84 -13.74
CA SER A 63 -2.08 13.88 -14.74
C SER A 63 -2.73 12.59 -14.23
N PHE A 64 -2.58 12.20 -12.95
CA PHE A 64 -3.26 11.01 -12.45
C PHE A 64 -4.78 11.28 -12.34
N PRO A 65 -5.64 10.48 -13.02
CA PRO A 65 -7.03 10.90 -13.25
C PRO A 65 -8.03 10.49 -12.15
N ALA A 66 -7.57 9.85 -11.05
CA ALA A 66 -8.45 9.18 -10.12
C ALA A 66 -8.06 9.43 -8.64
N SER A 67 -8.99 9.15 -7.75
CA SER A 67 -8.79 9.26 -6.29
C SER A 67 -8.11 8.02 -5.70
N LEU A 68 -8.25 6.86 -6.37
CA LEU A 68 -7.64 5.58 -6.01
C LEU A 68 -6.72 5.08 -7.12
N CYS A 69 -5.67 4.34 -6.74
CA CYS A 69 -5.06 3.37 -7.63
C CYS A 69 -5.79 2.03 -7.46
N ILE A 70 -6.31 1.46 -8.56
CA ILE A 70 -7.00 0.16 -8.55
C ILE A 70 -6.29 -0.79 -9.50
N SER A 71 -5.59 -1.75 -8.93
CA SER A 71 -4.67 -2.64 -9.63
C SER A 71 -5.21 -4.07 -9.57
N VAL A 72 -5.64 -4.62 -10.71
CA VAL A 72 -6.28 -5.94 -10.80
C VAL A 72 -5.29 -6.98 -11.30
N ASN A 73 -5.20 -8.11 -10.63
CA ASN A 73 -4.44 -9.31 -10.99
C ASN A 73 -2.94 -9.06 -11.23
N ASP A 74 -2.52 -8.91 -12.48
CA ASP A 74 -1.14 -8.70 -12.91
C ASP A 74 -0.72 -7.22 -12.94
N VAL A 75 -1.63 -6.30 -12.62
CA VAL A 75 -1.29 -4.91 -12.37
C VAL A 75 -0.66 -4.82 -10.97
N VAL A 76 0.55 -4.29 -10.90
CA VAL A 76 1.30 -4.16 -9.66
C VAL A 76 0.78 -2.97 -8.86
N VAL A 77 0.83 -1.78 -9.46
CA VAL A 77 0.35 -0.50 -8.89
C VAL A 77 -0.06 0.47 -9.99
N HIS A 78 -0.61 1.61 -9.60
CA HIS A 78 -0.99 2.74 -10.45
C HIS A 78 -2.01 2.38 -11.54
N GLY A 79 -2.79 1.31 -11.35
CA GLY A 79 -3.91 0.99 -12.23
C GLY A 79 -5.03 2.01 -12.09
N PHE A 80 -5.67 2.37 -13.23
CA PHE A 80 -6.78 3.32 -13.24
C PHE A 80 -8.13 2.65 -12.97
N PRO A 81 -8.97 3.25 -12.12
CA PRO A 81 -10.38 2.92 -12.06
C PRO A 81 -11.07 3.15 -13.42
N GLY A 82 -11.93 2.23 -13.83
CA GLY A 82 -12.58 2.32 -15.13
C GLY A 82 -13.81 1.43 -15.25
N GLU A 83 -14.13 1.02 -16.48
CA GLU A 83 -15.27 0.18 -16.81
C GLU A 83 -15.03 -1.32 -16.51
N TYR A 84 -13.84 -1.70 -16.04
CA TYR A 84 -13.56 -3.09 -15.67
C TYR A 84 -14.49 -3.52 -14.54
N GLU A 85 -15.25 -4.59 -14.80
CA GLU A 85 -16.09 -5.25 -13.79
C GLU A 85 -15.29 -6.34 -13.10
N LEU A 86 -15.18 -6.27 -11.77
CA LEU A 86 -14.51 -7.30 -10.97
C LEU A 86 -15.19 -8.66 -11.19
N LYS A 87 -14.38 -9.71 -11.26
CA LYS A 87 -14.82 -11.08 -11.52
C LYS A 87 -14.47 -11.98 -10.35
N GLU A 88 -15.16 -13.12 -10.24
CA GLU A 88 -14.67 -14.22 -9.41
C GLU A 88 -13.23 -14.55 -9.79
N LYS A 89 -12.44 -14.95 -8.81
CA LYS A 89 -11.00 -15.26 -8.92
C LYS A 89 -10.08 -14.04 -9.16
N ASP A 90 -10.59 -12.83 -9.29
CA ASP A 90 -9.73 -11.64 -9.30
C ASP A 90 -9.13 -11.40 -7.91
N ILE A 91 -7.93 -10.83 -7.91
CA ILE A 91 -7.41 -10.06 -6.78
C ILE A 91 -7.36 -8.58 -7.19
N VAL A 92 -7.67 -7.69 -6.28
CA VAL A 92 -7.62 -6.26 -6.54
C VAL A 92 -6.88 -5.55 -5.43
N SER A 93 -5.77 -4.92 -5.77
CA SER A 93 -5.05 -4.01 -4.87
C SER A 93 -5.67 -2.62 -5.00
N ILE A 94 -6.09 -2.07 -3.88
CA ILE A 94 -6.58 -0.70 -3.78
C ILE A 94 -5.61 0.07 -2.91
N ASP A 95 -5.12 1.14 -3.46
CA ASP A 95 -4.22 2.07 -2.84
C ASP A 95 -4.90 3.44 -2.81
N CYS A 96 -4.85 4.09 -1.66
CA CYS A 96 -5.58 5.31 -1.34
C CYS A 96 -4.74 6.24 -0.50
N GLY A 97 -4.69 7.51 -0.89
CA GLY A 97 -4.08 8.57 -0.11
C GLY A 97 -5.08 9.66 0.27
N VAL A 98 -4.93 10.23 1.45
CA VAL A 98 -5.76 11.34 1.96
C VAL A 98 -4.88 12.50 2.41
N LEU A 99 -5.14 13.68 1.87
CA LEU A 99 -4.63 14.93 2.40
C LEU A 99 -5.65 15.52 3.39
N TYR A 100 -5.24 15.69 4.64
CA TYR A 100 -6.07 16.24 5.70
C TYR A 100 -5.27 17.22 6.55
N LYS A 101 -5.78 18.44 6.74
CA LYS A 101 -5.12 19.52 7.50
C LYS A 101 -3.65 19.76 7.10
N GLY A 102 -3.34 19.60 5.80
CA GLY A 102 -2.01 19.87 5.25
C GLY A 102 -1.01 18.72 5.39
N PHE A 103 -1.45 17.51 5.79
CA PHE A 103 -0.62 16.31 5.82
C PHE A 103 -1.30 15.16 5.09
N HIS A 104 -0.48 14.39 4.36
CA HIS A 104 -0.90 13.19 3.67
C HIS A 104 -0.88 11.96 4.58
N SER A 105 -1.76 11.01 4.26
CA SER A 105 -1.66 9.60 4.69
C SER A 105 -1.83 8.72 3.47
N ASP A 106 -1.23 7.52 3.52
CA ASP A 106 -1.19 6.55 2.44
C ASP A 106 -1.33 5.12 2.93
N SER A 107 -2.04 4.26 2.21
CA SER A 107 -2.19 2.85 2.54
C SER A 107 -2.76 2.04 1.39
N ALA A 108 -2.27 0.80 1.24
CA ALA A 108 -2.78 -0.14 0.26
C ALA A 108 -3.18 -1.49 0.86
N TYR A 109 -4.18 -2.11 0.25
CA TYR A 109 -4.64 -3.45 0.62
C TYR A 109 -5.07 -4.25 -0.62
N THR A 110 -4.67 -5.53 -0.68
CA THR A 110 -5.09 -6.45 -1.75
C THR A 110 -6.24 -7.33 -1.29
N TYR A 111 -7.36 -7.24 -2.01
CA TYR A 111 -8.59 -7.98 -1.77
C TYR A 111 -8.68 -9.18 -2.72
N PRO A 112 -8.70 -10.42 -2.23
CA PRO A 112 -9.03 -11.58 -3.07
C PRO A 112 -10.54 -11.73 -3.19
N LEU A 113 -11.08 -11.88 -4.39
CA LEU A 113 -12.48 -12.21 -4.58
C LEU A 113 -12.72 -13.72 -4.42
N GLU A 114 -13.97 -14.12 -4.37
CA GLU A 114 -14.34 -15.53 -4.24
C GLU A 114 -13.78 -16.39 -5.38
N GLY A 115 -13.32 -17.59 -5.06
CA GLY A 115 -12.77 -18.53 -6.04
C GLY A 115 -11.28 -18.32 -6.40
N VAL A 116 -10.60 -17.35 -5.79
CA VAL A 116 -9.14 -17.18 -5.92
C VAL A 116 -8.41 -18.45 -5.48
N SER A 117 -7.40 -18.88 -6.26
CA SER A 117 -6.65 -20.10 -5.98
C SER A 117 -5.83 -20.01 -4.68
N GLU A 118 -5.59 -21.18 -4.05
CA GLU A 118 -4.74 -21.30 -2.86
C GLU A 118 -3.32 -20.73 -3.06
N GLU A 119 -2.77 -20.84 -4.27
CA GLU A 119 -1.45 -20.31 -4.60
C GLU A 119 -1.44 -18.78 -4.55
N VAL A 120 -2.49 -18.15 -5.06
CA VAL A 120 -2.64 -16.69 -5.01
C VAL A 120 -2.93 -16.22 -3.59
N LEU A 121 -3.77 -16.94 -2.82
CA LEU A 121 -3.98 -16.63 -1.40
C LEU A 121 -2.68 -16.71 -0.60
N LYS A 122 -1.79 -17.67 -0.90
CA LYS A 122 -0.45 -17.73 -0.29
C LYS A 122 0.42 -16.53 -0.67
N LEU A 123 0.36 -16.06 -1.92
CA LEU A 123 1.05 -14.83 -2.31
C LEU A 123 0.59 -13.65 -1.43
N LEU A 124 -0.73 -13.45 -1.29
CA LEU A 124 -1.27 -12.38 -0.48
C LEU A 124 -0.82 -12.50 0.99
N ASP A 125 -0.93 -13.69 1.57
CA ASP A 125 -0.54 -13.95 2.96
C ASP A 125 0.95 -13.65 3.19
N ARG A 126 1.83 -14.12 2.31
CA ARG A 126 3.28 -13.87 2.40
C ARG A 126 3.64 -12.42 2.15
N THR A 127 2.95 -11.73 1.25
CA THR A 127 3.16 -10.29 1.05
C THR A 127 2.76 -9.51 2.29
N TYR A 128 1.60 -9.81 2.87
CA TYR A 128 1.13 -9.21 4.10
C TYR A 128 2.09 -9.47 5.28
N GLU A 129 2.54 -10.70 5.46
CA GLU A 129 3.52 -11.07 6.49
C GLU A 129 4.84 -10.31 6.30
N SER A 130 5.32 -10.18 5.06
CA SER A 130 6.54 -9.45 4.74
C SER A 130 6.48 -7.97 5.11
N LEU A 131 5.31 -7.33 5.00
CA LEU A 131 5.07 -5.96 5.44
C LEU A 131 5.39 -5.81 6.95
N TYR A 132 4.85 -6.69 7.78
CA TYR A 132 5.10 -6.62 9.23
C TYR A 132 6.53 -6.99 9.61
N LEU A 133 7.18 -7.88 8.86
CA LEU A 133 8.61 -8.16 9.04
C LEU A 133 9.47 -6.93 8.70
N GLY A 134 9.09 -6.18 7.67
CA GLY A 134 9.69 -4.89 7.34
C GLY A 134 9.47 -3.86 8.44
N ILE A 135 8.22 -3.70 8.90
CA ILE A 135 7.85 -2.77 9.98
C ILE A 135 8.63 -3.06 11.27
N ALA A 136 8.86 -4.33 11.61
CA ALA A 136 9.64 -4.72 12.78
C ALA A 136 11.11 -4.24 12.72
N GLN A 137 11.62 -3.94 11.51
CA GLN A 137 12.97 -3.36 11.34
C GLN A 137 12.95 -1.83 11.34
N ALA A 138 11.80 -1.19 11.22
CA ALA A 138 11.65 0.26 11.20
C ALA A 138 11.80 0.87 12.59
N LYS A 139 13.02 0.87 13.14
CA LYS A 139 13.32 1.35 14.49
C LYS A 139 14.66 2.07 14.57
N VAL A 140 14.78 2.95 15.55
CA VAL A 140 16.03 3.66 15.83
C VAL A 140 17.18 2.66 16.03
N GLY A 141 18.33 2.95 15.43
CA GLY A 141 19.50 2.06 15.41
C GLY A 141 19.63 1.24 14.12
N ASN A 142 18.54 0.97 13.44
CA ASN A 142 18.53 0.32 12.13
C ASN A 142 18.68 1.35 10.98
N ARG A 143 18.76 0.83 9.77
CA ARG A 143 18.81 1.59 8.52
C ARG A 143 17.70 1.14 7.58
N ILE A 144 17.36 1.97 6.61
CA ILE A 144 16.31 1.66 5.62
C ILE A 144 16.56 0.31 4.91
N GLY A 145 17.82 -0.02 4.60
CA GLY A 145 18.17 -1.31 4.00
C GLY A 145 17.87 -2.54 4.86
N ASP A 146 17.68 -2.39 6.18
CA ASP A 146 17.29 -3.48 7.06
C ASP A 146 15.81 -3.85 6.83
N ILE A 147 14.97 -2.84 6.55
CA ILE A 147 13.56 -3.02 6.17
C ILE A 147 13.46 -3.86 4.88
N GLY A 148 14.08 -3.36 3.81
CA GLY A 148 14.06 -4.04 2.52
C GLY A 148 14.68 -5.43 2.55
N PHE A 149 15.75 -5.62 3.34
CA PHE A 149 16.34 -6.94 3.55
C PHE A 149 15.34 -7.92 4.21
N ALA A 150 14.60 -7.48 5.21
CA ALA A 150 13.61 -8.32 5.90
C ALA A 150 12.48 -8.75 4.95
N VAL A 151 11.92 -7.81 4.18
CA VAL A 151 10.91 -8.09 3.16
C VAL A 151 11.45 -9.09 2.12
N GLN A 152 12.55 -8.74 1.47
CA GLN A 152 13.13 -9.52 0.38
C GLN A 152 13.52 -10.93 0.82
N SER A 153 14.27 -11.06 1.91
CA SER A 153 14.76 -12.37 2.37
C SER A 153 13.65 -13.31 2.77
N PHE A 154 12.49 -12.78 3.17
CA PHE A 154 11.33 -13.59 3.50
C PHE A 154 10.59 -14.08 2.24
N VAL A 155 10.24 -13.19 1.33
CA VAL A 155 9.39 -13.57 0.18
C VAL A 155 10.14 -14.37 -0.89
N GLU A 156 11.44 -14.12 -1.08
CA GLU A 156 12.26 -14.85 -2.06
C GLU A 156 12.40 -16.35 -1.72
N GLN A 157 12.21 -16.75 -0.43
CA GLN A 157 12.19 -18.19 -0.04
C GLN A 157 11.05 -18.97 -0.68
N PHE A 158 9.97 -18.27 -1.08
CA PHE A 158 8.81 -18.87 -1.74
C PHE A 158 8.87 -18.76 -3.27
N GLY A 159 9.99 -18.24 -3.81
CA GLY A 159 10.18 -18.04 -5.24
C GLY A 159 9.48 -16.81 -5.80
N TYR A 160 9.01 -15.89 -4.95
CA TYR A 160 8.35 -14.65 -5.38
C TYR A 160 9.35 -13.56 -5.78
N GLY A 161 8.93 -12.71 -6.72
CA GLY A 161 9.72 -11.58 -7.19
C GLY A 161 9.42 -10.30 -6.41
N VAL A 162 10.45 -9.64 -5.88
CA VAL A 162 10.33 -8.31 -5.26
C VAL A 162 10.50 -7.24 -6.31
N VAL A 163 9.50 -6.38 -6.50
CA VAL A 163 9.57 -5.23 -7.43
C VAL A 163 10.66 -4.27 -6.95
N ARG A 164 11.43 -3.71 -7.89
CA ARG A 164 12.60 -2.86 -7.60
C ARG A 164 12.49 -1.45 -8.15
N GLU A 165 11.64 -1.25 -9.13
CA GLU A 165 11.44 0.01 -9.84
C GLU A 165 10.57 0.98 -9.05
N LEU A 166 9.86 0.46 -8.05
CA LEU A 166 8.96 1.19 -7.17
C LEU A 166 9.30 0.85 -5.72
N VAL A 167 9.20 1.85 -4.85
CA VAL A 167 9.68 1.76 -3.47
C VAL A 167 8.77 2.58 -2.56
N GLY A 168 8.73 2.24 -1.29
CA GLY A 168 8.11 3.07 -0.26
C GLY A 168 8.83 4.41 -0.09
N HIS A 169 8.22 5.33 0.60
CA HIS A 169 8.66 6.72 0.64
C HIS A 169 8.31 7.40 1.96
N GLY A 170 9.04 8.47 2.28
CA GLY A 170 8.59 9.41 3.32
C GLY A 170 7.22 9.99 2.98
N VAL A 171 6.44 10.31 3.99
CA VAL A 171 5.12 10.95 3.84
C VAL A 171 5.00 12.10 4.83
N GLY A 172 4.39 13.19 4.40
CA GLY A 172 4.20 14.35 5.25
C GLY A 172 3.35 15.44 4.61
N LYS A 173 3.93 16.59 4.39
CA LYS A 173 3.27 17.69 3.67
C LYS A 173 3.18 17.41 2.19
N ASP A 174 4.16 16.70 1.66
CA ASP A 174 4.11 16.11 0.34
C ASP A 174 3.76 14.63 0.45
N LEU A 175 3.07 14.11 -0.56
CA LEU A 175 2.71 12.69 -0.62
C LEU A 175 3.97 11.80 -0.66
N HIS A 176 4.93 12.19 -1.48
CA HIS A 176 6.21 11.51 -1.59
C HIS A 176 7.35 12.42 -1.09
N GLU A 177 7.97 12.02 0.01
CA GLU A 177 9.14 12.66 0.60
C GLU A 177 10.31 11.67 0.73
N ASP A 178 11.50 12.16 1.01
CA ASP A 178 12.61 11.33 1.47
C ASP A 178 12.31 10.72 2.88
N PRO A 179 12.83 9.53 3.19
CA PRO A 179 13.68 8.71 2.35
C PRO A 179 12.87 7.79 1.43
N GLU A 180 13.48 7.32 0.34
CA GLU A 180 13.02 6.11 -0.33
C GLU A 180 13.17 4.89 0.60
N VAL A 181 12.17 3.98 0.57
CA VAL A 181 12.10 2.77 1.39
C VAL A 181 11.95 1.54 0.48
N PRO A 182 13.04 1.06 -0.14
CA PRO A 182 12.99 -0.11 -1.01
C PRO A 182 12.57 -1.38 -0.27
N ASN A 183 11.79 -2.23 -0.95
CA ASN A 183 11.39 -3.55 -0.48
C ASN A 183 12.48 -4.63 -0.66
N TYR A 184 13.68 -4.19 -1.00
CA TYR A 184 14.90 -5.00 -1.14
C TYR A 184 16.08 -4.24 -0.55
N GLY A 185 17.13 -4.97 -0.18
CA GLY A 185 18.28 -4.27 0.39
C GLY A 185 19.32 -5.18 1.01
N LYS A 186 20.23 -4.55 1.74
CA LYS A 186 21.29 -5.21 2.52
C LYS A 186 21.26 -4.70 3.96
N ARG A 187 21.44 -5.59 4.91
CA ARG A 187 21.54 -5.24 6.34
C ARG A 187 22.57 -4.15 6.58
N GLY A 188 22.21 -3.17 7.39
CA GLY A 188 23.09 -2.07 7.80
C GLY A 188 23.45 -1.09 6.69
N LYS A 189 22.71 -1.06 5.57
CA LYS A 189 22.90 -0.12 4.45
C LYS A 189 21.76 0.89 4.35
N GLY A 190 22.02 1.99 3.65
CA GLY A 190 21.07 3.07 3.45
C GLY A 190 21.02 4.10 4.58
N PRO A 191 20.09 5.05 4.53
CA PRO A 191 19.89 6.07 5.56
C PRO A 191 19.63 5.47 6.93
N LYS A 192 20.09 6.13 7.99
CA LYS A 192 19.75 5.77 9.37
C LYS A 192 18.30 6.10 9.67
N ILE A 193 17.61 5.23 10.38
CA ILE A 193 16.26 5.47 10.87
C ILE A 193 16.36 6.33 12.13
N MET A 194 15.71 7.48 12.12
CA MET A 194 15.81 8.50 13.16
C MET A 194 14.42 8.87 13.69
N PRO A 195 14.31 9.31 14.96
CA PRO A 195 13.05 9.81 15.50
C PRO A 195 12.51 10.99 14.67
N GLY A 196 11.19 11.08 14.53
CA GLY A 196 10.50 12.07 13.72
C GLY A 196 10.36 11.69 12.24
N MET A 197 10.95 10.59 11.78
CA MET A 197 10.65 10.07 10.45
C MET A 197 9.24 9.49 10.41
N VAL A 198 8.52 9.76 9.30
CA VAL A 198 7.27 9.12 8.93
C VAL A 198 7.42 8.65 7.49
N PHE A 199 7.15 7.37 7.24
CA PHE A 199 7.29 6.80 5.90
C PHE A 199 6.39 5.58 5.69
N ALA A 200 6.09 5.31 4.41
CA ALA A 200 5.37 4.15 3.94
C ALA A 200 6.31 2.94 3.77
N ILE A 201 5.82 1.78 4.14
CA ILE A 201 6.44 0.47 3.85
C ILE A 201 5.38 -0.30 3.05
N GLU A 202 5.71 -0.62 1.81
CA GLU A 202 4.72 -1.04 0.81
C GLU A 202 5.25 -2.18 -0.08
N PRO A 203 5.43 -3.39 0.43
CA PRO A 203 5.89 -4.50 -0.39
C PRO A 203 4.96 -4.76 -1.58
N MET A 204 5.54 -4.67 -2.78
CA MET A 204 4.96 -5.08 -4.05
C MET A 204 5.62 -6.38 -4.48
N ILE A 205 4.87 -7.48 -4.40
CA ILE A 205 5.40 -8.84 -4.55
C ILE A 205 4.70 -9.55 -5.71
N ASN A 206 5.49 -9.95 -6.70
CA ASN A 206 5.01 -10.68 -7.87
C ASN A 206 5.06 -12.18 -7.63
N MET A 207 4.05 -12.91 -8.05
CA MET A 207 4.00 -14.37 -7.99
C MET A 207 5.10 -15.05 -8.83
N GLY A 208 5.64 -14.32 -9.81
CA GLY A 208 6.68 -14.78 -10.72
C GLY A 208 7.92 -13.92 -10.69
N THR A 209 8.29 -13.41 -11.88
CA THR A 209 9.49 -12.57 -12.01
C THR A 209 9.33 -11.21 -11.31
N LYS A 210 10.43 -10.68 -10.81
CA LYS A 210 10.48 -9.31 -10.26
C LYS A 210 10.36 -8.20 -11.32
N LYS A 211 10.47 -8.55 -12.62
CA LYS A 211 10.44 -7.58 -13.71
C LYS A 211 9.04 -7.03 -13.93
N VAL A 212 8.97 -5.74 -14.18
CA VAL A 212 7.73 -5.02 -14.48
C VAL A 212 7.83 -4.29 -15.81
N VAL A 213 6.68 -3.91 -16.35
CA VAL A 213 6.56 -3.09 -17.55
C VAL A 213 5.57 -1.95 -17.27
N GLN A 214 5.88 -0.77 -17.77
CA GLN A 214 4.96 0.36 -17.73
C GLN A 214 4.08 0.33 -18.98
N GLU A 215 2.78 0.51 -18.80
CA GLU A 215 1.81 0.57 -19.90
C GLU A 215 1.89 1.93 -20.62
N LYS A 216 1.24 1.99 -21.80
CA LYS A 216 1.27 3.19 -22.65
C LYS A 216 0.55 4.41 -22.05
N ASP A 217 -0.25 4.21 -21.03
CA ASP A 217 -0.94 5.28 -20.28
C ASP A 217 0.02 6.12 -19.42
N GLY A 218 1.28 5.67 -19.30
CA GLY A 218 2.33 6.37 -18.57
C GLY A 218 2.30 6.15 -17.05
N TRP A 219 1.32 5.39 -16.52
CA TRP A 219 1.15 5.14 -15.09
C TRP A 219 1.11 3.66 -14.72
N THR A 220 0.21 2.89 -15.34
CA THR A 220 -0.04 1.50 -14.98
C THR A 220 1.22 0.65 -15.09
N ILE A 221 1.59 0.03 -13.99
CA ILE A 221 2.74 -0.90 -13.92
C ILE A 221 2.20 -2.33 -13.81
N ARG A 222 2.68 -3.22 -14.70
CA ARG A 222 2.31 -4.64 -14.73
C ARG A 222 3.50 -5.55 -14.54
N THR A 223 3.24 -6.77 -14.07
CA THR A 223 4.23 -7.83 -14.10
C THR A 223 4.59 -8.20 -15.55
N ASN A 224 5.87 -8.39 -15.82
CA ASN A 224 6.35 -8.73 -17.17
C ASN A 224 5.85 -10.10 -17.65
N ASP A 225 5.62 -11.05 -16.74
CA ASP A 225 5.15 -12.40 -17.03
C ASP A 225 3.63 -12.57 -16.88
N ARG A 226 2.91 -11.48 -16.62
CA ARG A 226 1.45 -11.45 -16.46
C ARG A 226 0.91 -12.35 -15.32
N LYS A 227 1.77 -12.72 -14.37
CA LYS A 227 1.36 -13.42 -13.16
C LYS A 227 0.85 -12.43 -12.12
N PRO A 228 0.02 -12.85 -11.16
CA PRO A 228 -0.51 -11.97 -10.12
C PRO A 228 0.56 -11.23 -9.32
N SER A 229 0.23 -10.03 -8.88
CA SER A 229 1.01 -9.23 -7.94
C SER A 229 0.14 -8.82 -6.75
N ALA A 230 0.74 -8.76 -5.57
CA ALA A 230 0.09 -8.28 -4.35
C ALA A 230 0.80 -7.04 -3.81
N HIS A 231 0.02 -6.10 -3.31
CA HIS A 231 0.48 -4.85 -2.70
C HIS A 231 -0.24 -4.64 -1.37
N PHE A 232 0.53 -4.47 -0.30
CA PHE A 232 0.03 -4.07 1.03
C PHE A 232 0.93 -2.98 1.57
N GLU A 233 0.35 -2.03 2.29
CA GLU A 233 1.08 -0.86 2.76
C GLU A 233 0.59 -0.39 4.11
N HIS A 234 1.55 0.02 4.93
CA HIS A 234 1.33 0.79 6.13
C HIS A 234 2.31 1.95 6.25
N MET A 235 1.81 3.08 6.77
CA MET A 235 2.66 4.14 7.25
C MET A 235 3.08 3.90 8.69
N VAL A 236 4.35 4.23 8.99
CA VAL A 236 4.91 4.18 10.33
C VAL A 236 5.51 5.52 10.75
N ALA A 237 5.36 5.86 12.03
CA ALA A 237 6.10 6.96 12.66
C ALA A 237 7.18 6.40 13.59
N ILE A 238 8.37 6.97 13.50
CA ILE A 238 9.53 6.59 14.32
C ILE A 238 9.62 7.56 15.51
N TYR A 239 9.43 7.02 16.71
CA TYR A 239 9.72 7.73 17.95
C TYR A 239 11.08 7.29 18.51
N LYS A 240 11.54 7.97 19.55
CA LYS A 240 12.84 7.67 20.17
C LYS A 240 12.90 6.26 20.76
N ASP A 241 11.79 5.77 21.28
CA ASP A 241 11.64 4.54 22.05
C ASP A 241 10.77 3.47 21.39
N ARG A 242 10.01 3.82 20.36
CA ARG A 242 9.07 2.93 19.68
C ARG A 242 8.86 3.32 18.22
N THR A 243 8.29 2.39 17.47
CA THR A 243 7.70 2.62 16.16
C THR A 243 6.19 2.43 16.28
N GLU A 244 5.43 3.35 15.72
CA GLU A 244 3.97 3.31 15.72
C GLU A 244 3.45 3.17 14.28
N ILE A 245 2.56 2.21 14.04
CA ILE A 245 1.84 2.10 12.77
C ILE A 245 0.70 3.12 12.82
N LEU A 246 0.66 4.03 11.85
CA LEU A 246 -0.30 5.13 11.81
C LEU A 246 -1.60 4.77 11.07
N THR A 247 -1.53 3.87 10.08
CA THR A 247 -2.66 3.36 9.30
C THR A 247 -3.19 2.07 9.91
N THR A 248 -4.39 1.64 9.53
CA THR A 248 -4.96 0.37 10.01
C THR A 248 -5.70 -0.36 8.90
N HIS A 249 -5.54 -1.67 8.85
CA HIS A 249 -6.35 -2.57 8.02
C HIS A 249 -7.55 -3.18 8.79
N GLU A 250 -7.70 -2.92 10.09
CA GLU A 250 -8.78 -3.47 10.91
C GLU A 250 -10.16 -3.10 10.34
N TYR A 251 -10.38 -1.83 9.98
CA TYR A 251 -11.64 -1.39 9.39
C TYR A 251 -11.96 -2.09 8.07
N ILE A 252 -10.93 -2.42 7.28
CA ILE A 252 -11.06 -3.20 6.06
C ILE A 252 -11.46 -4.62 6.40
N GLU A 253 -10.73 -5.27 7.31
CA GLU A 253 -10.95 -6.67 7.69
C GLU A 253 -12.31 -6.88 8.37
N GLU A 254 -12.82 -5.89 9.08
CA GLU A 254 -14.17 -5.90 9.64
C GLU A 254 -15.25 -5.76 8.55
N SER A 255 -15.03 -4.89 7.57
CA SER A 255 -16.01 -4.51 6.54
C SER A 255 -16.04 -5.46 5.34
N TYR A 256 -14.91 -6.06 4.97
CA TYR A 256 -14.82 -6.95 3.82
C TYR A 256 -15.48 -8.30 4.09
N SER A 257 -16.39 -8.71 3.21
CA SER A 257 -17.22 -9.91 3.40
C SER A 257 -16.43 -11.22 3.32
N PHE A 258 -15.39 -11.28 2.47
CA PHE A 258 -14.60 -12.48 2.24
C PHE A 258 -13.41 -12.58 3.21
N LYS A 259 -13.56 -13.38 4.28
CA LYS A 259 -12.52 -13.54 5.33
C LYS A 259 -11.47 -14.58 4.88
N TRP A 260 -10.47 -14.16 4.14
CA TRP A 260 -9.47 -15.04 3.57
C TRP A 260 -8.31 -15.38 4.52
N ARG A 261 -7.94 -14.49 5.46
CA ARG A 261 -6.80 -14.67 6.37
C ARG A 261 -7.03 -15.62 7.54
N ASN A 262 -8.27 -15.85 7.95
CA ASN A 262 -8.60 -16.69 9.10
C ASN A 262 -8.91 -18.16 8.76
N ARG A 263 -8.63 -18.62 7.55
CA ARG A 263 -8.98 -19.97 7.08
C ARG A 263 -8.07 -21.06 7.59
N ASN A 264 -6.87 -20.75 8.15
CA ASN A 264 -5.85 -21.72 8.54
C ASN A 264 -5.05 -21.32 9.80
N ARG A 265 -5.68 -20.72 10.79
CA ARG A 265 -5.10 -20.57 12.14
C ARG A 265 -5.80 -21.44 13.15
#